data_ddcdbfbce635d727aab5f60daf5466ac
#
_entry.id   ddcdbfbce635d727aab5f60daf5466ac
#
_cell.length_a   1.000
_cell.length_b   1.000
_cell.length_c   1.000
_cell.angle_alpha   90.00
_cell.angle_beta   90.00
_cell.angle_gamma   90.00
#
_symmetry.space_group_name_H-M   'P 1'
#
loop_
_entity.id
_entity.type
_entity.pdbx_description
1 polymer ?
#
loop_
_entity_poly.entity_id
_entity_poly.type
_entity_poly.pdbx_seq_one_letter_code
_entity_poly.pdbx_strand_id
1 'polypeptide(L)'
;IAAQKLWKQEKDNGKDIIAVFVADNSGSMDGEPINALKQSLVNGMQYINDNNYVGLVTYSNDVTVALPINQFDINQQSYFKGAVEQMDAGGATATYDAIIVAANMIETAKKDHPDAKVMMFVLSDGAENGSVTSFDRIKKDIYGLQIPIYTIGYNADVDALNQLSTINEAATINAGTDDVVYQLKNL
;
A
#
# COMPACT_ATOMS: atom_id res chain seq x y z
N ILE A 1 -14.16 -0.67 3.74
CA ILE A 1 -15.45 -0.14 3.35
C ILE A 1 -15.34 1.35 3.05
N ALA A 2 -14.83 2.18 3.95
CA ALA A 2 -14.61 3.59 3.66
C ALA A 2 -13.59 3.79 2.53
N ALA A 3 -12.52 3.01 2.50
CA ALA A 3 -11.52 3.03 1.43
C ALA A 3 -12.13 2.64 0.09
N GLN A 4 -13.00 1.64 0.07
CA GLN A 4 -13.70 1.21 -1.14
C GLN A 4 -14.62 2.30 -1.69
N LYS A 5 -15.34 2.98 -0.83
CA LYS A 5 -16.23 4.08 -1.25
C LYS A 5 -15.44 5.22 -1.85
N LEU A 6 -14.34 5.60 -1.22
CA LEU A 6 -13.48 6.68 -1.71
C LEU A 6 -12.86 6.31 -3.07
N TRP A 7 -12.38 5.08 -3.23
CA TRP A 7 -11.83 4.60 -4.48
C TRP A 7 -12.86 4.69 -5.61
N LYS A 8 -14.06 4.18 -5.37
CA LYS A 8 -15.15 4.24 -6.37
C LYS A 8 -15.51 5.66 -6.71
N GLN A 9 -15.60 6.55 -5.72
CA GLN A 9 -15.93 7.96 -5.92
C GLN A 9 -14.90 8.64 -6.81
N GLU A 10 -13.61 8.42 -6.58
CA GLU A 10 -12.55 9.00 -7.39
C GLU A 10 -12.57 8.45 -8.83
N LYS A 11 -12.83 7.17 -9.02
CA LYS A 11 -13.00 6.58 -10.35
C LYS A 11 -14.19 7.20 -11.08
N ASP A 12 -15.32 7.36 -10.40
CA ASP A 12 -16.54 7.92 -10.98
C ASP A 12 -16.36 9.39 -11.37
N ASN A 13 -15.49 10.12 -10.70
CA ASN A 13 -15.17 11.51 -11.01
C ASN A 13 -14.23 11.65 -12.22
N GLY A 14 -13.78 10.54 -12.81
CA GLY A 14 -12.93 10.53 -13.99
C GLY A 14 -11.51 11.03 -13.78
N LYS A 15 -11.06 11.17 -12.54
CA LYS A 15 -9.70 11.59 -12.21
C LYS A 15 -8.78 10.39 -12.13
N ASP A 16 -7.55 10.57 -12.63
CA ASP A 16 -6.52 9.54 -12.49
C ASP A 16 -6.10 9.41 -11.02
N ILE A 17 -5.69 8.20 -10.66
CA ILE A 17 -5.26 7.88 -9.30
C ILE A 17 -3.81 7.44 -9.36
N ILE A 18 -3.00 7.96 -8.43
CA ILE A 18 -1.65 7.48 -8.14
C ILE A 18 -1.75 6.66 -6.87
N ALA A 19 -1.47 5.37 -6.96
CA ALA A 19 -1.54 4.45 -5.82
C ALA A 19 -0.21 3.73 -5.64
N VAL A 20 0.29 3.67 -4.40
CA VAL A 20 1.43 2.85 -4.05
C VAL A 20 0.99 1.84 -3.02
N PHE A 21 1.30 0.58 -3.29
CA PHE A 21 1.12 -0.51 -2.35
C PHE A 21 2.42 -0.71 -1.58
N VAL A 22 2.34 -0.66 -0.26
CA VAL A 22 3.46 -0.86 0.66
C VAL A 22 3.23 -2.20 1.34
N ALA A 23 3.96 -3.21 0.92
CA ALA A 23 3.70 -4.59 1.28
C ALA A 23 4.77 -5.13 2.23
N ASP A 24 4.33 -5.59 3.39
CA ASP A 24 5.18 -6.16 4.43
C ASP A 24 5.61 -7.58 4.03
N ASN A 25 6.91 -7.81 3.89
CA ASN A 25 7.48 -9.15 3.74
C ASN A 25 8.47 -9.49 4.85
N SER A 26 8.23 -8.99 6.05
CA SER A 26 9.00 -9.34 7.25
C SER A 26 8.73 -10.77 7.71
N GLY A 27 9.54 -11.24 8.69
CA GLY A 27 9.43 -12.61 9.19
C GLY A 27 8.08 -12.96 9.79
N SER A 28 7.39 -12.00 10.40
CA SER A 28 6.06 -12.22 10.98
C SER A 28 4.98 -12.49 9.92
N MET A 29 5.26 -12.18 8.67
CA MET A 29 4.36 -12.45 7.55
C MET A 29 4.52 -13.86 6.96
N ASP A 30 5.47 -14.65 7.45
CA ASP A 30 5.72 -16.00 6.92
C ASP A 30 4.48 -16.89 7.00
N GLY A 31 4.34 -17.76 6.00
CA GLY A 31 3.23 -18.70 5.92
C GLY A 31 1.96 -18.09 5.34
N GLU A 32 0.86 -18.21 6.05
CA GLU A 32 -0.46 -17.77 5.57
C GLU A 32 -0.56 -16.27 5.29
N PRO A 33 -0.04 -15.35 6.13
CA PRO A 33 -0.16 -13.92 5.86
C PRO A 33 0.49 -13.49 4.54
N ILE A 34 1.72 -13.93 4.25
CA ILE A 34 2.39 -13.53 3.01
C ILE A 34 1.70 -14.13 1.78
N ASN A 35 1.20 -15.36 1.90
CA ASN A 35 0.46 -16.00 0.81
C ASN A 35 -0.86 -15.29 0.53
N ALA A 36 -1.58 -14.91 1.57
CA ALA A 36 -2.82 -14.15 1.45
C ALA A 36 -2.58 -12.76 0.84
N LEU A 37 -1.51 -12.08 1.25
CA LEU A 37 -1.12 -10.79 0.70
C LEU A 37 -0.85 -10.89 -0.80
N LYS A 38 -0.01 -11.86 -1.22
CA LYS A 38 0.30 -12.09 -2.62
C LYS A 38 -0.96 -12.36 -3.44
N GLN A 39 -1.78 -13.27 -2.96
CA GLN A 39 -3.03 -13.64 -3.64
C GLN A 39 -3.96 -12.44 -3.75
N SER A 40 -4.08 -11.65 -2.69
CA SER A 40 -4.91 -10.45 -2.67
C SER A 40 -4.47 -9.44 -3.73
N LEU A 41 -3.17 -9.16 -3.81
CA LEU A 41 -2.64 -8.20 -4.78
C LEU A 41 -2.78 -8.70 -6.21
N VAL A 42 -2.47 -9.97 -6.47
CA VAL A 42 -2.59 -10.54 -7.82
C VAL A 42 -4.04 -10.59 -8.27
N ASN A 43 -4.95 -11.02 -7.40
CA ASN A 43 -6.37 -11.07 -7.73
C ASN A 43 -6.99 -9.67 -7.82
N GLY A 44 -6.50 -8.73 -7.02
CA GLY A 44 -6.99 -7.36 -6.99
C GLY A 44 -6.61 -6.53 -8.21
N MET A 45 -5.48 -6.86 -8.86
CA MET A 45 -4.98 -6.09 -10.02
C MET A 45 -6.04 -5.93 -11.12
N GLN A 46 -6.87 -6.94 -11.35
CA GLN A 46 -7.87 -6.89 -12.42
C GLN A 46 -8.96 -5.82 -12.18
N TYR A 47 -9.06 -5.31 -10.96
CA TYR A 47 -10.03 -4.26 -10.60
C TYR A 47 -9.42 -2.87 -10.61
N ILE A 48 -8.11 -2.75 -10.87
CA ILE A 48 -7.41 -1.47 -10.99
C ILE A 48 -7.50 -1.01 -12.44
N ASN A 49 -7.97 0.22 -12.63
CA ASN A 49 -8.11 0.79 -13.96
C ASN A 49 -6.74 0.99 -14.60
N ASP A 50 -6.60 0.68 -15.88
CA ASP A 50 -5.35 0.81 -16.64
C ASP A 50 -4.93 2.27 -16.87
N ASN A 51 -5.80 3.23 -16.62
CA ASN A 51 -5.46 4.66 -16.64
C ASN A 51 -4.81 5.15 -15.35
N ASN A 52 -4.82 4.33 -14.29
CA ASN A 52 -4.21 4.69 -13.02
C ASN A 52 -2.70 4.44 -13.05
N TYR A 53 -1.99 5.06 -12.12
CA TYR A 53 -0.55 4.94 -11.94
C TYR A 53 -0.29 4.16 -10.66
N VAL A 54 0.44 3.08 -10.76
CA VAL A 54 0.61 2.13 -9.65
C VAL A 54 2.08 1.80 -9.44
N GLY A 55 2.51 1.81 -8.19
CA GLY A 55 3.83 1.36 -7.77
C GLY A 55 3.74 0.36 -6.62
N LEU A 56 4.83 -0.32 -6.35
CA LEU A 56 4.93 -1.31 -5.28
C LEU A 56 6.24 -1.12 -4.51
N VAL A 57 6.12 -1.02 -3.20
CA VAL A 57 7.23 -1.02 -2.26
C VAL A 57 7.10 -2.26 -1.39
N THR A 58 8.18 -3.00 -1.21
CA THR A 58 8.24 -4.12 -0.27
C THR A 58 9.25 -3.82 0.82
N TYR A 59 9.06 -4.37 2.01
CA TYR A 59 9.96 -4.08 3.10
C TYR A 59 10.07 -5.21 4.12
N SER A 60 11.27 -5.34 4.64
CA SER A 60 11.61 -6.14 5.81
C SER A 60 12.64 -5.33 6.63
N ASN A 61 13.89 -5.77 6.73
CA ASN A 61 14.99 -4.94 7.28
C ASN A 61 15.22 -3.72 6.41
N ASP A 62 15.17 -3.92 5.10
CA ASP A 62 15.41 -2.91 4.08
C ASP A 62 14.14 -2.63 3.30
N VAL A 63 14.08 -1.46 2.68
CA VAL A 63 12.97 -1.05 1.83
C VAL A 63 13.41 -1.20 0.37
N THR A 64 12.57 -1.87 -0.41
CA THR A 64 12.80 -2.08 -1.84
C THR A 64 11.69 -1.45 -2.65
N VAL A 65 12.05 -0.61 -3.63
CA VAL A 65 11.10 -0.18 -4.66
C VAL A 65 11.00 -1.33 -5.67
N ALA A 66 10.05 -2.22 -5.43
CA ALA A 66 9.87 -3.40 -6.28
C ALA A 66 9.31 -3.02 -7.66
N LEU A 67 8.53 -1.95 -7.71
CA LEU A 67 7.97 -1.43 -8.96
C LEU A 67 7.80 0.08 -8.87
N PRO A 68 8.54 0.86 -9.68
CA PRO A 68 8.32 2.30 -9.76
C PRO A 68 6.92 2.64 -10.26
N ILE A 69 6.41 3.82 -9.91
CA ILE A 69 5.08 4.25 -10.34
C ILE A 69 5.09 4.51 -11.85
N ASN A 70 4.21 3.81 -12.55
CA ASN A 70 3.92 4.00 -13.97
C ASN A 70 2.46 3.70 -14.24
N GLN A 71 1.97 4.13 -15.41
CA GLN A 71 0.63 3.80 -15.85
C GLN A 71 0.43 2.27 -15.81
N PHE A 72 -0.70 1.85 -15.29
CA PHE A 72 -1.00 0.44 -15.06
C PHE A 72 -1.47 -0.26 -16.33
N ASP A 73 -0.65 -0.13 -17.38
CA ASP A 73 -0.86 -0.82 -18.66
C ASP A 73 -0.50 -2.32 -18.53
N ILE A 74 -0.61 -3.06 -19.62
CA ILE A 74 -0.38 -4.50 -19.60
C ILE A 74 1.05 -4.86 -19.16
N ASN A 75 2.04 -4.03 -19.51
CA ASN A 75 3.43 -4.26 -19.10
C ASN A 75 3.59 -4.03 -17.60
N GLN A 76 3.06 -2.93 -17.08
CA GLN A 76 3.12 -2.62 -15.65
C GLN A 76 2.37 -3.68 -14.82
N GLN A 77 1.27 -4.19 -15.32
CA GLN A 77 0.52 -5.28 -14.69
C GLN A 77 1.36 -6.56 -14.59
N SER A 78 2.09 -6.90 -15.65
CA SER A 78 2.99 -8.06 -15.65
C SER A 78 4.13 -7.89 -14.64
N TYR A 79 4.75 -6.71 -14.61
CA TYR A 79 5.81 -6.41 -13.66
C TYR A 79 5.31 -6.44 -12.21
N PHE A 80 4.12 -5.91 -11.97
CA PHE A 80 3.47 -5.92 -10.65
C PHE A 80 3.27 -7.36 -10.16
N LYS A 81 2.67 -8.19 -11.00
CA LYS A 81 2.44 -9.60 -10.70
C LYS A 81 3.74 -10.34 -10.39
N GLY A 82 4.76 -10.16 -11.22
CA GLY A 82 6.05 -10.79 -11.02
C GLY A 82 6.72 -10.35 -9.72
N ALA A 83 6.68 -9.06 -9.41
CA ALA A 83 7.25 -8.52 -8.18
C ALA A 83 6.53 -9.07 -6.93
N VAL A 84 5.20 -9.17 -6.97
CA VAL A 84 4.42 -9.75 -5.87
C VAL A 84 4.76 -11.23 -5.68
N GLU A 85 4.84 -11.99 -6.75
CA GLU A 85 5.11 -13.43 -6.67
C GLU A 85 6.50 -13.74 -6.15
N GLN A 86 7.45 -12.82 -6.30
CA GLN A 86 8.83 -13.00 -5.83
C GLN A 86 9.04 -12.61 -4.36
N MET A 87 8.04 -12.08 -3.68
CA MET A 87 8.17 -11.70 -2.27
C MET A 87 8.39 -12.94 -1.39
N ASP A 88 9.40 -12.85 -0.52
CA ASP A 88 9.70 -13.89 0.48
C ASP A 88 9.70 -13.25 1.86
N ALA A 89 9.05 -13.89 2.83
CA ALA A 89 8.98 -13.40 4.19
C ALA A 89 10.28 -13.65 4.94
N GLY A 90 10.76 -12.65 5.66
CA GLY A 90 11.96 -12.75 6.49
C GLY A 90 12.40 -11.40 7.02
N GLY A 91 13.17 -11.40 8.10
CA GLY A 91 13.78 -10.20 8.65
C GLY A 91 12.87 -9.36 9.55
N ALA A 92 13.34 -8.17 9.87
CA ALA A 92 12.65 -7.19 10.70
C ALA A 92 11.57 -6.44 9.90
N THR A 93 10.97 -5.41 10.52
CA THR A 93 9.79 -4.74 9.96
C THR A 93 10.00 -3.22 9.96
N ALA A 94 10.59 -2.69 8.88
CA ALA A 94 10.88 -1.27 8.72
C ALA A 94 9.70 -0.53 8.06
N THR A 95 8.54 -0.56 8.70
CA THR A 95 7.29 0.00 8.16
C THR A 95 7.40 1.50 7.90
N TYR A 96 7.93 2.25 8.85
CA TYR A 96 7.99 3.71 8.72
C TYR A 96 8.95 4.14 7.61
N ASP A 97 10.09 3.47 7.48
CA ASP A 97 11.02 3.75 6.38
C ASP A 97 10.38 3.48 5.02
N ALA A 98 9.60 2.41 4.91
CA ALA A 98 8.88 2.07 3.69
C ALA A 98 7.83 3.13 3.32
N ILE A 99 7.12 3.65 4.30
CA ILE A 99 6.12 4.71 4.11
C ILE A 99 6.78 5.98 3.56
N ILE A 100 7.95 6.36 4.08
CA ILE A 100 8.69 7.53 3.59
C ILE A 100 9.11 7.34 2.13
N VAL A 101 9.62 6.17 1.77
CA VAL A 101 9.98 5.85 0.38
C VAL A 101 8.76 5.96 -0.53
N ALA A 102 7.65 5.38 -0.13
CA ALA A 102 6.40 5.44 -0.90
C ALA A 102 5.88 6.87 -1.04
N ALA A 103 5.95 7.67 0.03
CA ALA A 103 5.55 9.07 0.00
C ALA A 103 6.39 9.89 -0.99
N ASN A 104 7.69 9.65 -1.03
CA ASN A 104 8.59 10.32 -1.98
C ASN A 104 8.28 9.91 -3.44
N MET A 105 7.95 8.66 -3.67
CA MET A 105 7.51 8.18 -4.99
C MET A 105 6.23 8.90 -5.45
N ILE A 106 5.26 9.01 -4.55
CA ILE A 106 3.99 9.69 -4.84
C ILE A 106 4.22 11.18 -5.12
N GLU A 107 5.04 11.82 -4.31
CA GLU A 107 5.37 13.25 -4.51
C GLU A 107 5.98 13.49 -5.88
N THR A 108 6.92 12.64 -6.29
CA THR A 108 7.57 12.74 -7.62
C THR A 108 6.56 12.52 -8.74
N ALA A 109 5.71 11.50 -8.64
CA ALA A 109 4.69 11.22 -9.65
C ALA A 109 3.65 12.33 -9.74
N LYS A 110 3.31 12.95 -8.61
CA LYS A 110 2.36 14.05 -8.55
C LYS A 110 2.81 15.28 -9.34
N LYS A 111 4.12 15.49 -9.48
CA LYS A 111 4.67 16.59 -10.29
C LYS A 111 4.32 16.44 -11.77
N ASP A 112 4.29 15.19 -12.26
CA ASP A 112 3.91 14.89 -13.65
C ASP A 112 2.39 14.81 -13.85
N HIS A 113 1.64 14.56 -12.78
CA HIS A 113 0.20 14.39 -12.81
C HIS A 113 -0.46 15.18 -11.67
N PRO A 114 -0.42 16.54 -11.74
CA PRO A 114 -0.81 17.38 -10.59
C PRO A 114 -2.29 17.28 -10.21
N ASP A 115 -3.15 16.86 -11.13
CA ASP A 115 -4.59 16.71 -10.89
C ASP A 115 -4.97 15.31 -10.39
N ALA A 116 -4.02 14.38 -10.37
CA ALA A 116 -4.30 13.02 -9.91
C ALA A 116 -4.56 12.98 -8.40
N LYS A 117 -5.45 12.08 -8.00
CA LYS A 117 -5.65 11.75 -6.58
C LYS A 117 -4.58 10.75 -6.15
N VAL A 118 -4.13 10.87 -4.91
CA VAL A 118 -3.07 10.01 -4.38
C VAL A 118 -3.59 9.14 -3.26
N MET A 119 -3.09 7.91 -3.20
CA MET A 119 -3.43 6.94 -2.15
C MET A 119 -2.21 6.08 -1.84
N MET A 120 -2.07 5.70 -0.58
CA MET A 120 -1.09 4.73 -0.14
C MET A 120 -1.83 3.59 0.57
N PHE A 121 -1.52 2.36 0.19
CA PHE A 121 -2.07 1.17 0.84
C PHE A 121 -0.95 0.45 1.56
N VAL A 122 -1.06 0.29 2.87
CA VAL A 122 -0.09 -0.46 3.69
C VAL A 122 -0.72 -1.80 4.05
N LEU A 123 -0.07 -2.88 3.61
CA LEU A 123 -0.52 -4.24 3.86
C LEU A 123 0.48 -4.90 4.81
N SER A 124 0.08 -5.11 6.05
CA SER A 124 1.00 -5.52 7.13
C SER A 124 0.25 -6.20 8.27
N ASP A 125 1.00 -6.84 9.17
CA ASP A 125 0.48 -7.30 10.45
C ASP A 125 0.54 -6.21 11.56
N GLY A 126 0.97 -5.00 11.20
CA GLY A 126 1.04 -3.86 12.12
C GLY A 126 2.35 -3.72 12.89
N ALA A 127 3.29 -4.64 12.73
CA ALA A 127 4.57 -4.57 13.43
C ALA A 127 5.44 -3.42 12.90
N GLU A 128 6.26 -2.88 13.78
CA GLU A 128 7.29 -1.89 13.45
C GLU A 128 8.46 -2.07 14.40
N ASN A 129 9.60 -2.49 13.89
CA ASN A 129 10.75 -2.74 14.74
C ASN A 129 12.11 -2.54 14.07
N GLY A 130 12.15 -1.96 12.89
CA GLY A 130 13.38 -1.85 12.13
C GLY A 130 13.65 -0.50 11.47
N SER A 131 12.74 0.46 11.60
CA SER A 131 12.90 1.76 10.96
C SER A 131 13.89 2.66 11.69
N VAL A 132 14.65 3.44 10.94
CA VAL A 132 15.41 4.57 11.47
C VAL A 132 14.55 5.84 11.54
N THR A 133 13.44 5.87 10.81
CA THR A 133 12.47 6.96 10.81
C THR A 133 11.49 6.82 11.96
N SER A 134 11.20 7.91 12.67
CA SER A 134 10.23 7.91 13.76
C SER A 134 8.80 8.08 13.25
N PHE A 135 7.83 7.67 14.07
CA PHE A 135 6.42 7.91 13.79
C PHE A 135 6.11 9.41 13.68
N ASP A 136 6.69 10.24 14.52
CA ASP A 136 6.46 11.69 14.48
C ASP A 136 6.89 12.29 13.13
N ARG A 137 7.98 11.82 12.57
CA ARG A 137 8.43 12.28 11.25
C ARG A 137 7.47 11.85 10.16
N ILE A 138 7.01 10.60 10.19
CA ILE A 138 6.01 10.11 9.23
C ILE A 138 4.74 10.93 9.31
N LYS A 139 4.25 11.15 10.51
CA LYS A 139 3.05 11.93 10.75
C LYS A 139 3.16 13.30 10.12
N LYS A 140 4.28 13.98 10.32
CA LYS A 140 4.53 15.31 9.77
C LYS A 140 4.56 15.29 8.25
N ASP A 141 5.34 14.38 7.66
CA ASP A 141 5.55 14.34 6.21
C ASP A 141 4.26 13.90 5.47
N ILE A 142 3.59 12.88 5.96
CA ILE A 142 2.36 12.37 5.34
C ILE A 142 1.23 13.39 5.45
N TYR A 143 1.09 14.05 6.60
CA TYR A 143 0.10 15.09 6.76
C TYR A 143 0.37 16.27 5.82
N GLY A 144 1.65 16.69 5.73
CA GLY A 144 2.05 17.80 4.86
C GLY A 144 1.83 17.53 3.38
N LEU A 145 2.03 16.29 2.94
CA LEU A 145 1.82 15.86 1.56
C LEU A 145 0.36 15.52 1.25
N GLN A 146 -0.50 15.50 2.27
CA GLN A 146 -1.92 15.17 2.14
C GLN A 146 -2.18 13.80 1.50
N ILE A 147 -1.35 12.80 1.84
CA ILE A 147 -1.49 11.45 1.33
C ILE A 147 -2.32 10.62 2.31
N PRO A 148 -3.52 10.14 1.93
CA PRO A 148 -4.26 9.21 2.77
C PRO A 148 -3.60 7.84 2.76
N ILE A 149 -3.45 7.24 3.95
CA ILE A 149 -2.92 5.90 4.13
C ILE A 149 -4.07 4.98 4.51
N TYR A 150 -4.36 4.02 3.65
CA TYR A 150 -5.31 2.95 3.94
C TYR A 150 -4.52 1.72 4.37
N THR A 151 -4.89 1.13 5.49
CA THR A 151 -4.17 -0.02 6.02
C THR A 151 -5.00 -1.29 5.92
N ILE A 152 -4.37 -2.38 5.52
CA ILE A 152 -4.98 -3.71 5.43
C ILE A 152 -4.19 -4.62 6.35
N GLY A 153 -4.87 -5.17 7.36
CA GLY A 153 -4.23 -5.96 8.41
C GLY A 153 -4.38 -7.46 8.22
N TYR A 154 -3.29 -8.18 8.48
CA TYR A 154 -3.23 -9.64 8.43
C TYR A 154 -2.94 -10.15 9.85
N ASN A 155 -3.96 -10.59 10.59
CA ASN A 155 -3.85 -10.93 12.03
C ASN A 155 -3.21 -9.80 12.82
N ALA A 156 -3.69 -8.58 12.60
CA ALA A 156 -2.93 -7.38 12.84
C ALA A 156 -3.10 -6.80 14.24
N ASP A 157 -2.08 -6.04 14.66
CA ASP A 157 -2.24 -5.02 15.69
C ASP A 157 -3.02 -3.84 15.09
N VAL A 158 -4.31 -3.82 15.36
CA VAL A 158 -5.24 -2.83 14.80
C VAL A 158 -4.91 -1.42 15.27
N ASP A 159 -4.45 -1.26 16.51
CA ASP A 159 -4.12 0.05 17.06
C ASP A 159 -2.93 0.68 16.33
N ALA A 160 -1.89 -0.11 16.05
CA ALA A 160 -0.74 0.35 15.29
C ALA A 160 -1.13 0.80 13.88
N LEU A 161 -1.98 0.04 13.20
CA LEU A 161 -2.47 0.39 11.87
C LEU A 161 -3.38 1.62 11.89
N ASN A 162 -4.23 1.75 12.91
CA ASN A 162 -5.11 2.91 13.07
C ASN A 162 -4.31 4.22 13.23
N GLN A 163 -3.17 4.19 13.91
CA GLN A 163 -2.32 5.36 14.06
C GLN A 163 -1.88 5.90 12.69
N LEU A 164 -1.59 5.01 11.74
CA LEU A 164 -1.21 5.41 10.38
C LEU A 164 -2.40 5.96 9.60
N SER A 165 -3.53 5.26 9.62
CA SER A 165 -4.69 5.62 8.80
C SER A 165 -5.37 6.90 9.27
N THR A 166 -5.22 7.29 10.53
CA THR A 166 -5.84 8.50 11.05
C THR A 166 -5.07 9.78 10.72
N ILE A 167 -3.85 9.70 10.21
CA ILE A 167 -3.05 10.89 9.87
C ILE A 167 -3.81 11.81 8.90
N ASN A 168 -4.44 11.26 7.87
CA ASN A 168 -5.22 12.01 6.87
C ASN A 168 -6.66 11.48 6.74
N GLU A 169 -7.24 11.08 7.87
CA GLU A 169 -8.65 10.66 7.95
C GLU A 169 -9.01 9.49 7.02
N ALA A 170 -8.04 8.60 6.75
CA ALA A 170 -8.30 7.39 5.99
C ALA A 170 -8.86 6.28 6.89
N ALA A 171 -8.95 5.07 6.38
CA ALA A 171 -9.56 3.95 7.10
C ALA A 171 -8.60 2.76 7.22
N THR A 172 -8.71 2.05 8.35
CA THR A 172 -8.10 0.74 8.52
C THR A 172 -9.13 -0.32 8.16
N ILE A 173 -8.74 -1.23 7.28
CA ILE A 173 -9.53 -2.40 6.94
C ILE A 173 -8.95 -3.57 7.72
N ASN A 174 -9.63 -3.96 8.78
CA ASN A 174 -9.25 -5.14 9.55
C ASN A 174 -9.92 -6.35 8.93
N ALA A 175 -9.14 -7.19 8.27
CA ALA A 175 -9.68 -8.35 7.57
C ALA A 175 -8.88 -9.59 7.94
N GLY A 176 -9.57 -10.70 8.12
CA GLY A 176 -8.93 -12.01 8.11
C GLY A 176 -8.37 -12.30 6.72
N THR A 177 -7.53 -13.32 6.61
CA THR A 177 -6.85 -13.62 5.35
C THR A 177 -7.81 -13.84 4.18
N ASP A 178 -8.96 -14.49 4.43
CA ASP A 178 -9.98 -14.72 3.39
C ASP A 178 -10.72 -13.44 3.00
N ASP A 179 -10.85 -12.49 3.93
CA ASP A 179 -11.59 -11.25 3.70
C ASP A 179 -10.81 -10.25 2.85
N VAL A 180 -9.48 -10.32 2.86
CA VAL A 180 -8.64 -9.38 2.11
C VAL A 180 -8.88 -9.51 0.60
N VAL A 181 -8.99 -10.73 0.08
CA VAL A 181 -9.30 -10.96 -1.33
C VAL A 181 -10.64 -10.32 -1.69
N TYR A 182 -11.63 -10.52 -0.85
CA TYR A 182 -12.96 -9.94 -1.03
C TYR A 182 -12.90 -8.41 -1.01
N GLN A 183 -12.17 -7.82 -0.06
CA GLN A 183 -12.04 -6.37 0.07
C GLN A 183 -11.39 -5.74 -1.16
N LEU A 184 -10.30 -6.32 -1.66
CA LEU A 184 -9.64 -5.81 -2.86
C LEU A 184 -10.49 -5.97 -4.13
N LYS A 185 -11.28 -7.04 -4.21
CA LYS A 185 -12.22 -7.23 -5.30
C LYS A 185 -13.24 -6.11 -5.41
N ASN A 186 -13.61 -5.50 -4.29
CA ASN A 186 -14.64 -4.47 -4.23
C ASN A 186 -14.08 -3.04 -4.29
N LEU A 187 -12.78 -2.89 -4.49
CA LEU A 187 -12.17 -1.59 -4.77
C LEU A 187 -12.51 -1.10 -6.21
#